data_c7e7c874aad33100ee128523eda1f640
#
_entry.id   c7e7c874aad33100ee128523eda1f640
#
_cell.length_a   1.000
_cell.length_b   1.000
_cell.length_c   1.000
_cell.angle_alpha   90.00
_cell.angle_beta   90.00
_cell.angle_gamma   90.00
#
_symmetry.space_group_name_H-M   'P 1'
#
loop_
_entity.id
_entity.type
_entity.pdbx_description
1 polymer ?
#
loop_
_entity_poly.entity_id
_entity_poly.type
_entity_poly.pdbx_seq_one_letter_code
_entity_poly.pdbx_strand_id
1 'polypeptide(L)'
;MKNFALQQPSEEWMILEFSQLGFIGKMFKSLDLSLIVEFILMFYKDKPIDWLLDHILWVKVCNPEKDAKHCDRQKANLRIRFKPSLFQHVGTHSSLAGKIQKLKDKDFGKQALRKEHVNPPAEVSTSLKTYQHFTLEKAYLREDFFWAFTPTAGDFIRFRFFKPLRIERFFFRSGNIEHPEDKLFNTTVEVLPFDSLQSDKEALQEGRGAAIKYRRTPDGYIQIGSFSKGVAEGEVDPSFGPLEAIRLSIQTDSPVWIILSEIFIKKAE
;
A
#
# COMPACT_ATOMS: atom_id res chain seq x y z
N MET A 1 -2.15 14.85 1.01
CA MET A 1 -1.19 15.97 0.92
C MET A 1 -1.09 16.75 2.23
N LYS A 2 -2.19 17.35 2.73
CA LYS A 2 -2.17 18.15 3.99
C LYS A 2 -1.56 17.40 5.17
N ASN A 3 -2.00 16.17 5.45
CA ASN A 3 -1.47 15.37 6.57
C ASN A 3 0.03 15.09 6.43
N PHE A 4 0.52 14.87 5.21
CA PHE A 4 1.94 14.70 4.96
C PHE A 4 2.73 15.98 5.25
N ALA A 5 2.22 17.15 4.85
CA ALA A 5 2.85 18.42 5.14
C ALA A 5 2.93 18.70 6.65
N LEU A 6 1.89 18.34 7.41
CA LEU A 6 1.85 18.50 8.87
C LEU A 6 2.78 17.52 9.62
N GLN A 7 3.14 16.40 9.00
CA GLN A 7 4.04 15.40 9.57
C GLN A 7 5.53 15.71 9.34
N GLN A 8 5.82 16.66 8.43
CA GLN A 8 7.22 17.00 8.18
C GLN A 8 7.80 17.76 9.37
N PRO A 9 8.93 17.29 9.91
CA PRO A 9 9.60 18.02 10.97
C PRO A 9 10.08 19.35 10.41
N SER A 10 9.70 20.42 11.08
CA SER A 10 10.25 21.75 10.93
C SER A 10 9.87 22.61 9.72
N GLU A 11 10.15 23.83 9.95
CA GLU A 11 10.02 25.01 9.12
C GLU A 11 10.95 25.02 7.88
N GLU A 12 11.83 24.04 7.74
CA GLU A 12 12.94 24.06 6.77
C GLU A 12 12.55 23.65 5.35
N TRP A 13 11.48 22.83 5.15
CA TRP A 13 11.11 22.45 3.80
C TRP A 13 10.50 23.61 3.00
N MET A 14 10.76 23.68 1.71
CA MET A 14 10.23 24.68 0.80
C MET A 14 9.25 24.10 -0.21
N ILE A 15 9.52 22.87 -0.68
CA ILE A 15 8.74 22.21 -1.73
C ILE A 15 8.41 20.78 -1.28
N LEU A 16 7.11 20.42 -1.29
CA LEU A 16 6.67 19.04 -1.21
C LEU A 16 6.22 18.57 -2.59
N GLU A 17 6.83 17.49 -3.07
CA GLU A 17 6.55 16.93 -4.39
C GLU A 17 5.68 15.68 -4.26
N PHE A 18 4.54 15.67 -4.96
CA PHE A 18 3.62 14.54 -5.04
C PHE A 18 3.61 13.88 -6.44
N SER A 19 4.52 14.29 -7.31
CA SER A 19 4.88 13.69 -8.59
C SER A 19 6.35 13.94 -8.92
N GLN A 20 6.96 13.02 -9.68
CA GLN A 20 8.33 13.18 -10.16
C GLN A 20 8.43 14.08 -11.39
N LEU A 21 7.31 14.32 -12.07
CA LEU A 21 7.29 14.96 -13.39
C LEU A 21 7.10 16.47 -13.27
N GLY A 22 8.04 17.21 -13.83
CA GLY A 22 7.94 18.65 -14.10
C GLY A 22 7.36 19.48 -12.96
N PHE A 23 6.41 20.35 -13.28
CA PHE A 23 5.73 21.21 -12.31
C PHE A 23 4.37 20.63 -11.83
N ILE A 24 4.25 19.30 -11.77
CA ILE A 24 3.01 18.61 -11.41
C ILE A 24 3.01 18.25 -9.92
N GLY A 25 1.89 18.49 -9.22
CA GLY A 25 1.69 18.06 -7.83
C GLY A 25 2.74 18.63 -6.86
N LYS A 26 3.00 19.92 -6.95
CA LYS A 26 3.88 20.66 -6.03
C LYS A 26 3.06 21.37 -4.96
N MET A 27 3.56 21.41 -3.74
CA MET A 27 3.02 22.19 -2.63
C MET A 27 4.12 23.06 -2.04
N PHE A 28 3.80 24.31 -1.79
CA PHE A 28 4.70 25.34 -1.26
C PHE A 28 4.14 25.89 0.05
N LYS A 29 5.01 26.44 0.90
CA LYS A 29 4.60 27.28 2.00
C LYS A 29 4.18 28.65 1.48
N SER A 30 3.14 29.23 2.06
CA SER A 30 2.69 30.59 1.71
C SER A 30 3.77 31.64 1.90
N LEU A 31 4.61 31.49 2.92
CA LEU A 31 5.72 32.39 3.21
C LEU A 31 6.81 32.40 2.11
N ASP A 32 6.99 31.31 1.40
CA ASP A 32 7.99 31.19 0.33
C ASP A 32 7.46 31.63 -1.05
N LEU A 33 6.14 31.86 -1.18
CA LEU A 33 5.51 32.11 -2.47
C LEU A 33 5.98 33.40 -3.12
N SER A 34 6.20 34.48 -2.36
CA SER A 34 6.68 35.77 -2.92
C SER A 34 8.01 35.56 -3.62
N LEU A 35 8.99 34.95 -2.97
CA LEU A 35 10.29 34.64 -3.57
C LEU A 35 10.16 33.78 -4.83
N ILE A 36 9.34 32.73 -4.78
CA ILE A 36 9.17 31.79 -5.91
C ILE A 36 8.53 32.50 -7.09
N VAL A 37 7.46 33.29 -6.86
CA VAL A 37 6.73 33.99 -7.92
C VAL A 37 7.60 35.05 -8.56
N GLU A 38 8.27 35.86 -7.75
CA GLU A 38 9.17 36.95 -8.27
C GLU A 38 10.30 36.34 -9.09
N PHE A 39 10.95 35.30 -8.65
CA PHE A 39 11.99 34.61 -9.39
C PHE A 39 11.48 34.05 -10.72
N ILE A 40 10.32 33.39 -10.72
CA ILE A 40 9.70 32.85 -11.93
C ILE A 40 9.36 34.01 -12.90
N LEU A 41 8.78 35.11 -12.43
CA LEU A 41 8.44 36.26 -13.26
C LEU A 41 9.66 36.90 -13.89
N MET A 42 10.81 36.91 -13.22
CA MET A 42 12.06 37.46 -13.81
C MET A 42 12.61 36.57 -14.93
N PHE A 43 12.47 35.24 -14.84
CA PHE A 43 13.20 34.31 -15.70
C PHE A 43 12.31 33.37 -16.54
N TYR A 44 10.98 33.54 -16.55
CA TYR A 44 10.06 32.60 -17.25
C TYR A 44 10.28 32.53 -18.76
N LYS A 45 10.90 33.55 -19.36
CA LYS A 45 11.27 33.57 -20.80
C LYS A 45 12.55 32.77 -21.09
N ASP A 46 13.41 32.61 -20.10
CA ASP A 46 14.73 32.02 -20.28
C ASP A 46 14.70 30.50 -20.05
N LYS A 47 13.88 30.01 -19.08
CA LYS A 47 13.83 28.59 -18.71
C LYS A 47 12.43 28.12 -18.29
N PRO A 48 12.15 26.83 -18.50
CA PRO A 48 10.92 26.21 -17.98
C PRO A 48 10.80 26.32 -16.45
N ILE A 49 9.57 26.40 -15.97
CA ILE A 49 9.25 26.66 -14.56
C ILE A 49 9.82 25.59 -13.61
N ASP A 50 9.87 24.35 -14.02
CA ASP A 50 10.46 23.24 -13.23
C ASP A 50 11.99 23.39 -13.08
N TRP A 51 12.66 23.90 -14.08
CA TRP A 51 14.08 24.24 -14.01
C TRP A 51 14.33 25.46 -13.13
N LEU A 52 13.45 26.45 -13.19
CA LEU A 52 13.55 27.63 -12.33
C LEU A 52 13.41 27.26 -10.85
N LEU A 53 12.52 26.32 -10.51
CA LEU A 53 12.41 25.82 -9.14
C LEU A 53 13.71 25.16 -8.65
N ASP A 54 14.36 24.35 -9.46
CA ASP A 54 15.64 23.74 -9.07
C ASP A 54 16.73 24.81 -8.90
N HIS A 55 16.67 25.87 -9.72
CA HIS A 55 17.61 26.98 -9.64
C HIS A 55 17.42 27.81 -8.35
N ILE A 56 16.18 28.05 -7.93
CA ILE A 56 15.89 28.70 -6.64
C ILE A 56 16.51 27.89 -5.49
N LEU A 57 16.34 26.58 -5.48
CA LEU A 57 16.93 25.73 -4.45
C LEU A 57 18.46 25.79 -4.48
N TRP A 58 19.03 25.76 -5.68
CA TRP A 58 20.49 25.87 -5.86
C TRP A 58 21.04 27.17 -5.29
N VAL A 59 20.45 28.30 -5.64
CA VAL A 59 20.86 29.63 -5.14
C VAL A 59 20.70 29.73 -3.62
N LYS A 60 19.64 29.12 -3.08
CA LYS A 60 19.31 29.22 -1.64
C LYS A 60 20.26 28.44 -0.75
N VAL A 61 20.76 27.26 -1.17
CA VAL A 61 21.46 26.35 -0.25
C VAL A 61 22.77 25.77 -0.76
N CYS A 62 23.10 25.95 -2.04
CA CYS A 62 24.37 25.41 -2.55
C CYS A 62 25.50 26.40 -2.32
N ASN A 63 26.54 25.94 -1.61
CA ASN A 63 27.78 26.69 -1.46
C ASN A 63 28.69 26.40 -2.68
N PRO A 64 29.11 27.42 -3.44
CA PRO A 64 29.98 27.23 -4.61
C PRO A 64 31.35 26.64 -4.28
N GLU A 65 31.80 26.73 -3.02
CA GLU A 65 33.06 26.15 -2.55
C GLU A 65 32.96 24.66 -2.20
N LYS A 66 31.74 24.09 -2.19
CA LYS A 66 31.50 22.69 -1.87
C LYS A 66 31.19 21.88 -3.14
N ASP A 67 31.30 20.56 -3.02
CA ASP A 67 31.04 19.63 -4.12
C ASP A 67 29.53 19.49 -4.44
N ALA A 68 29.23 18.92 -5.60
CA ALA A 68 27.87 18.70 -6.06
C ALA A 68 27.08 17.81 -5.09
N LYS A 69 27.72 16.82 -4.43
CA LYS A 69 27.05 15.94 -3.46
C LYS A 69 26.58 16.69 -2.23
N HIS A 70 27.34 17.71 -1.80
CA HIS A 70 26.91 18.58 -0.71
C HIS A 70 25.67 19.38 -1.13
N CYS A 71 25.69 20.00 -2.33
CA CYS A 71 24.58 20.77 -2.87
C CYS A 71 23.31 19.89 -2.98
N ASP A 72 23.40 18.66 -3.53
CA ASP A 72 22.28 17.76 -3.66
C ASP A 72 21.67 17.36 -2.31
N ARG A 73 22.49 17.15 -1.29
CA ARG A 73 22.00 16.89 0.07
C ARG A 73 21.24 18.09 0.64
N GLN A 74 21.77 19.30 0.46
CA GLN A 74 21.12 20.52 0.96
C GLN A 74 19.79 20.77 0.23
N LYS A 75 19.74 20.59 -1.09
CA LYS A 75 18.49 20.68 -1.86
C LYS A 75 17.47 19.64 -1.43
N ALA A 76 17.91 18.42 -1.10
CA ALA A 76 17.04 17.33 -0.65
C ALA A 76 16.32 17.66 0.68
N ASN A 77 16.93 18.46 1.56
CA ASN A 77 16.29 18.89 2.81
C ASN A 77 15.14 19.89 2.53
N LEU A 78 15.28 20.72 1.50
CA LEU A 78 14.24 21.70 1.13
C LEU A 78 13.15 21.12 0.24
N ARG A 79 13.47 20.09 -0.56
CA ARG A 79 12.56 19.44 -1.51
C ARG A 79 12.29 18.00 -1.10
N ILE A 80 11.18 17.81 -0.43
CA ILE A 80 10.78 16.49 0.09
C ILE A 80 9.79 15.85 -0.87
N ARG A 81 10.04 14.59 -1.25
CA ARG A 81 9.17 13.83 -2.14
C ARG A 81 8.32 12.85 -1.38
N PHE A 82 7.01 12.96 -1.60
CA PHE A 82 6.06 11.94 -1.17
C PHE A 82 6.07 10.75 -2.13
N LYS A 83 6.07 9.55 -1.60
CA LYS A 83 5.96 8.30 -2.38
C LYS A 83 4.79 7.48 -1.84
N PRO A 84 4.00 6.89 -2.73
CA PRO A 84 4.04 6.95 -4.19
C PRO A 84 3.57 8.29 -4.75
N SER A 85 3.87 8.57 -6.03
CA SER A 85 3.36 9.76 -6.72
C SER A 85 1.83 9.74 -6.77
N LEU A 86 1.20 10.88 -6.46
CA LEU A 86 -0.26 11.03 -6.45
C LEU A 86 -0.83 11.61 -7.76
N PHE A 87 0.05 12.11 -8.64
CA PHE A 87 -0.33 12.77 -9.88
C PHE A 87 0.44 12.18 -11.06
N GLN A 88 -0.28 11.99 -12.17
CA GLN A 88 0.25 11.50 -13.44
C GLN A 88 -0.03 12.50 -14.54
N HIS A 89 0.95 12.71 -15.43
CA HIS A 89 0.75 13.47 -16.65
C HIS A 89 -0.09 12.66 -17.65
N VAL A 90 -1.20 13.22 -18.10
CA VAL A 90 -2.12 12.54 -19.04
C VAL A 90 -2.08 13.10 -20.47
N GLY A 91 -1.55 14.32 -20.66
CA GLY A 91 -1.43 14.95 -21.97
C GLY A 91 -0.20 14.46 -22.74
N THR A 92 -0.24 14.63 -24.06
CA THR A 92 0.90 14.36 -24.96
C THR A 92 1.61 15.64 -25.40
N HIS A 93 1.00 16.80 -25.21
CA HIS A 93 1.55 18.08 -25.60
C HIS A 93 2.31 18.74 -24.46
N SER A 94 3.49 19.26 -24.74
CA SER A 94 4.28 20.07 -23.84
C SER A 94 3.82 21.53 -23.88
N SER A 95 4.02 22.28 -22.80
CA SER A 95 3.95 23.75 -22.83
C SER A 95 5.03 24.38 -23.72
N LEU A 96 6.07 23.62 -24.06
CA LEU A 96 7.06 24.01 -25.04
C LEU A 96 6.53 23.72 -26.46
N ALA A 97 6.50 24.74 -27.32
CA ALA A 97 5.98 24.61 -28.67
C ALA A 97 6.66 23.48 -29.47
N GLY A 98 5.86 22.71 -30.19
CA GLY A 98 6.33 21.64 -31.07
C GLY A 98 6.80 20.35 -30.38
N LYS A 99 6.78 20.26 -29.06
CA LYS A 99 7.22 19.06 -28.33
C LYS A 99 6.04 18.14 -27.95
N ILE A 100 6.04 16.95 -28.52
CA ILE A 100 5.13 15.87 -28.14
C ILE A 100 5.89 14.91 -27.23
N GLN A 101 5.32 14.57 -26.08
CA GLN A 101 5.95 13.70 -25.10
C GLN A 101 4.92 12.82 -24.39
N LYS A 102 5.30 11.55 -24.16
CA LYS A 102 4.52 10.59 -23.34
C LYS A 102 5.25 10.39 -22.02
N LEU A 103 5.04 11.30 -21.08
CA LEU A 103 5.67 11.22 -19.77
C LEU A 103 4.84 10.31 -18.86
N LYS A 104 5.49 9.30 -18.29
CA LYS A 104 4.92 8.46 -17.23
C LYS A 104 5.73 8.64 -15.97
N ASP A 105 5.06 8.99 -14.88
CA ASP A 105 5.66 8.97 -13.55
C ASP A 105 5.81 7.52 -13.12
N LYS A 106 7.06 7.09 -12.90
CA LYS A 106 7.39 5.69 -12.55
C LYS A 106 6.86 5.27 -11.17
N ASP A 107 6.57 6.24 -10.31
CA ASP A 107 6.07 5.98 -8.96
C ASP A 107 4.56 6.25 -8.86
N PHE A 108 3.91 6.72 -9.94
CA PHE A 108 2.48 6.93 -9.93
C PHE A 108 1.75 5.60 -9.82
N GLY A 109 0.88 5.57 -8.84
CA GLY A 109 0.08 4.40 -8.59
C GLY A 109 0.82 3.22 -7.98
N LYS A 110 2.12 3.30 -7.73
CA LYS A 110 2.77 2.34 -6.85
C LYS A 110 2.10 2.46 -5.49
N GLN A 111 1.55 1.34 -5.02
CA GLN A 111 0.95 1.33 -3.70
C GLN A 111 2.05 1.59 -2.67
N ALA A 112 1.79 2.51 -1.73
CA ALA A 112 2.62 2.63 -0.55
C ALA A 112 2.39 1.35 0.27
N LEU A 113 3.20 0.34 0.01
CA LEU A 113 3.29 -0.79 0.91
C LEU A 113 3.66 -0.21 2.28
N ARG A 114 3.04 -0.70 3.34
CA ARG A 114 3.39 -0.36 4.73
C ARG A 114 4.76 -0.96 5.04
N LYS A 115 5.82 -0.39 4.48
CA LYS A 115 7.18 -0.97 4.39
C LYS A 115 7.81 -1.30 5.74
N GLU A 116 7.38 -0.62 6.80
CA GLU A 116 7.93 -0.81 8.15
C GLU A 116 7.27 -1.99 8.89
N HIS A 117 6.15 -2.53 8.38
CA HIS A 117 5.48 -3.66 8.99
C HIS A 117 6.06 -4.97 8.50
N VAL A 118 6.34 -5.88 9.42
CA VAL A 118 6.71 -7.27 9.15
C VAL A 118 5.56 -8.18 9.58
N ASN A 119 5.06 -9.00 8.65
CA ASN A 119 4.04 -9.99 8.97
C ASN A 119 4.58 -11.03 9.97
N PRO A 120 3.75 -11.59 10.86
CA PRO A 120 4.18 -12.63 11.77
C PRO A 120 4.75 -13.85 11.02
N PRO A 121 5.75 -14.55 11.58
CA PRO A 121 6.29 -15.75 10.94
C PRO A 121 5.22 -16.83 10.72
N ALA A 122 5.05 -17.25 9.45
CA ALA A 122 4.04 -18.22 9.07
C ALA A 122 4.50 -19.10 7.90
N GLU A 123 3.99 -20.31 7.83
CA GLU A 123 3.97 -21.12 6.64
C GLU A 123 2.84 -20.62 5.72
N VAL A 124 3.16 -20.30 4.47
CA VAL A 124 2.17 -19.87 3.49
C VAL A 124 1.89 -21.00 2.51
N SER A 125 0.62 -21.21 2.20
CA SER A 125 0.19 -22.26 1.26
C SER A 125 -1.05 -21.85 0.48
N THR A 126 -1.19 -22.38 -0.73
CA THR A 126 -2.33 -22.12 -1.59
C THR A 126 -2.61 -23.31 -2.50
N SER A 127 -3.86 -23.53 -2.86
CA SER A 127 -4.28 -24.47 -3.90
C SER A 127 -4.14 -23.89 -5.30
N LEU A 128 -3.97 -22.56 -5.42
CA LEU A 128 -3.92 -21.85 -6.68
C LEU A 128 -2.60 -22.11 -7.43
N LYS A 129 -2.68 -22.25 -8.72
CA LYS A 129 -1.50 -22.36 -9.58
C LYS A 129 -0.86 -20.99 -9.77
N THR A 130 0.34 -20.83 -9.22
CA THR A 130 1.13 -19.59 -9.32
C THR A 130 1.59 -19.32 -10.75
N TYR A 131 1.53 -18.06 -11.16
CA TYR A 131 2.09 -17.59 -12.41
C TYR A 131 3.55 -17.17 -12.25
N GLN A 132 4.45 -17.83 -13.01
CA GLN A 132 5.90 -17.55 -13.02
C GLN A 132 6.53 -17.49 -11.61
N HIS A 133 7.24 -16.40 -11.33
CA HIS A 133 7.99 -16.17 -10.07
C HIS A 133 7.23 -15.32 -9.04
N PHE A 134 5.96 -14.99 -9.31
CA PHE A 134 5.13 -14.17 -8.43
C PHE A 134 4.50 -15.02 -7.31
N THR A 135 5.32 -15.54 -6.42
CA THR A 135 4.92 -16.53 -5.42
C THR A 135 4.25 -15.89 -4.20
N LEU A 136 3.46 -16.69 -3.47
CA LEU A 136 2.78 -16.25 -2.26
C LEU A 136 3.78 -15.89 -1.15
N GLU A 137 4.91 -16.60 -1.06
CA GLU A 137 5.98 -16.33 -0.09
C GLU A 137 6.55 -14.93 -0.27
N LYS A 138 6.86 -14.53 -1.51
CA LYS A 138 7.35 -13.19 -1.82
C LYS A 138 6.34 -12.11 -1.46
N ALA A 139 5.06 -12.36 -1.72
CA ALA A 139 3.99 -11.44 -1.34
C ALA A 139 3.87 -11.31 0.18
N TYR A 140 4.00 -12.42 0.92
CA TYR A 140 3.96 -12.42 2.37
C TYR A 140 5.15 -11.68 3.00
N LEU A 141 6.34 -11.85 2.43
CA LEU A 141 7.57 -11.15 2.79
C LEU A 141 7.60 -9.71 2.28
N ARG A 142 6.63 -9.32 1.43
CA ARG A 142 6.49 -7.98 0.85
C ARG A 142 7.62 -7.61 -0.13
N GLU A 143 8.21 -8.62 -0.73
CA GLU A 143 9.23 -8.48 -1.78
C GLU A 143 8.60 -8.22 -3.15
N ASP A 144 7.42 -8.85 -3.40
CA ASP A 144 6.67 -8.77 -4.65
C ASP A 144 5.17 -8.99 -4.37
N PHE A 145 4.34 -9.12 -5.40
CA PHE A 145 2.94 -9.53 -5.28
C PHE A 145 2.78 -11.01 -5.67
N PHE A 146 1.71 -11.64 -5.19
CA PHE A 146 1.30 -12.98 -5.60
C PHE A 146 0.41 -12.88 -6.84
N TRP A 147 0.70 -13.67 -7.87
CA TRP A 147 -0.12 -13.77 -9.09
C TRP A 147 -0.43 -15.22 -9.43
N ALA A 148 -1.70 -15.53 -9.61
CA ALA A 148 -2.15 -16.89 -9.89
C ALA A 148 -3.20 -16.91 -11.01
N PHE A 149 -3.34 -18.10 -11.61
CA PHE A 149 -4.35 -18.35 -12.63
C PHE A 149 -5.77 -18.29 -12.04
N THR A 150 -6.77 -18.37 -12.91
CA THR A 150 -8.21 -18.34 -12.57
C THR A 150 -8.55 -19.29 -11.43
N PRO A 151 -9.11 -18.81 -10.33
CA PRO A 151 -9.50 -19.64 -9.20
C PRO A 151 -10.83 -20.33 -9.43
N THR A 152 -11.03 -21.43 -8.74
CA THR A 152 -12.30 -22.17 -8.65
C THR A 152 -12.87 -22.15 -7.22
N ALA A 153 -14.14 -22.42 -7.08
CA ALA A 153 -14.77 -22.54 -5.77
C ALA A 153 -14.07 -23.62 -4.92
N GLY A 154 -13.73 -23.26 -3.68
CA GLY A 154 -12.97 -24.11 -2.78
C GLY A 154 -11.46 -23.89 -2.79
N ASP A 155 -10.93 -23.12 -3.74
CA ASP A 155 -9.55 -22.68 -3.68
C ASP A 155 -9.30 -21.78 -2.48
N PHE A 156 -8.05 -21.79 -2.01
CA PHE A 156 -7.68 -21.05 -0.81
C PHE A 156 -6.26 -20.45 -0.88
N ILE A 157 -6.04 -19.43 -0.07
CA ILE A 157 -4.73 -18.88 0.32
C ILE A 157 -4.67 -18.92 1.83
N ARG A 158 -3.65 -19.56 2.43
CA ARG A 158 -3.55 -19.79 3.87
C ARG A 158 -2.22 -19.33 4.42
N PHE A 159 -2.28 -18.68 5.59
CA PHE A 159 -1.17 -18.24 6.42
C PHE A 159 -1.27 -18.97 7.75
N ARG A 160 -0.46 -20.03 7.96
CA ARG A 160 -0.40 -20.82 9.19
C ARG A 160 0.77 -20.35 10.03
N PHE A 161 0.49 -19.81 11.21
CA PHE A 161 1.53 -19.30 12.09
C PHE A 161 2.33 -20.43 12.73
N PHE A 162 3.65 -20.26 12.85
CA PHE A 162 4.52 -21.28 13.48
C PHE A 162 4.22 -21.47 14.97
N LYS A 163 3.67 -20.46 15.61
CA LYS A 163 3.11 -20.53 16.98
C LYS A 163 1.80 -19.76 16.98
N PRO A 164 0.78 -20.29 17.69
CA PRO A 164 -0.48 -19.55 17.85
C PRO A 164 -0.22 -18.16 18.42
N LEU A 165 -0.87 -17.15 17.85
CA LEU A 165 -0.67 -15.77 18.28
C LEU A 165 -1.96 -14.96 18.15
N ARG A 166 -2.10 -13.93 18.98
CA ARG A 166 -3.23 -13.02 18.91
C ARG A 166 -3.01 -12.02 17.78
N ILE A 167 -4.03 -11.89 16.93
CA ILE A 167 -4.04 -10.91 15.83
C ILE A 167 -4.95 -9.76 16.24
N GLU A 168 -4.47 -8.51 16.03
CA GLU A 168 -5.24 -7.29 16.26
C GLU A 168 -6.10 -6.98 15.03
N ARG A 169 -5.47 -6.92 13.85
CA ARG A 169 -6.14 -6.56 12.59
C ARG A 169 -5.44 -7.12 11.38
N PHE A 170 -6.18 -7.15 10.27
CA PHE A 170 -5.67 -7.57 8.97
C PHE A 170 -6.07 -6.58 7.88
N PHE A 171 -5.27 -6.59 6.80
CA PHE A 171 -5.60 -5.90 5.56
C PHE A 171 -5.04 -6.70 4.39
N PHE A 172 -5.88 -6.97 3.41
CA PHE A 172 -5.52 -7.63 2.16
C PHE A 172 -5.99 -6.79 0.98
N ARG A 173 -5.13 -6.64 -0.03
CA ARG A 173 -5.48 -5.98 -1.28
C ARG A 173 -5.24 -6.89 -2.46
N SER A 174 -6.21 -6.97 -3.35
CA SER A 174 -6.20 -7.75 -4.57
C SER A 174 -6.28 -6.85 -5.80
N GLY A 175 -5.64 -7.28 -6.89
CA GLY A 175 -5.40 -6.46 -8.07
C GLY A 175 -4.22 -5.51 -7.90
N ASN A 176 -3.73 -4.97 -9.00
CA ASN A 176 -2.72 -3.91 -9.03
C ASN A 176 -3.08 -2.91 -10.13
N ILE A 177 -2.22 -1.93 -10.38
CA ILE A 177 -2.47 -0.86 -11.36
C ILE A 177 -2.32 -1.33 -12.79
N GLU A 178 -1.43 -2.29 -13.03
CA GLU A 178 -1.20 -2.85 -14.37
C GLU A 178 -2.31 -3.84 -14.73
N HIS A 179 -2.85 -4.53 -13.74
CA HIS A 179 -3.91 -5.53 -13.86
C HIS A 179 -5.02 -5.27 -12.84
N PRO A 180 -5.81 -4.20 -13.01
CA PRO A 180 -6.84 -3.80 -12.04
C PRO A 180 -8.02 -4.76 -11.99
N GLU A 181 -8.19 -5.61 -12.99
CA GLU A 181 -9.28 -6.59 -13.06
C GLU A 181 -8.93 -7.92 -12.37
N ASP A 182 -7.64 -8.21 -12.15
CA ASP A 182 -7.16 -9.46 -11.53
C ASP A 182 -7.40 -9.43 -10.01
N LYS A 183 -8.68 -9.40 -9.60
CA LYS A 183 -9.12 -9.26 -8.21
C LYS A 183 -9.78 -10.53 -7.69
N LEU A 184 -9.61 -10.74 -6.39
CA LEU A 184 -10.40 -11.71 -5.63
C LEU A 184 -11.85 -11.24 -5.54
N PHE A 185 -12.76 -12.05 -6.06
CA PHE A 185 -14.20 -11.88 -5.96
C PHE A 185 -14.77 -12.96 -5.05
N ASN A 186 -15.87 -12.65 -4.36
CA ASN A 186 -16.60 -13.58 -3.49
C ASN A 186 -15.66 -14.46 -2.65
N THR A 187 -14.71 -13.83 -1.99
CA THR A 187 -13.67 -14.49 -1.17
C THR A 187 -13.85 -14.05 0.28
N THR A 188 -13.91 -15.01 1.17
CA THR A 188 -14.04 -14.78 2.62
C THR A 188 -12.68 -14.75 3.30
N VAL A 189 -12.58 -14.00 4.39
CA VAL A 189 -11.45 -14.03 5.32
C VAL A 189 -11.88 -14.84 6.54
N GLU A 190 -11.12 -15.87 6.85
CA GLU A 190 -11.42 -16.84 7.88
C GLU A 190 -10.23 -17.02 8.81
N VAL A 191 -10.49 -17.27 10.09
CA VAL A 191 -9.47 -17.51 11.11
C VAL A 191 -9.69 -18.87 11.76
N LEU A 192 -8.60 -19.53 12.15
CA LEU A 192 -8.63 -20.78 12.90
C LEU A 192 -8.12 -20.50 14.33
N PRO A 193 -9.01 -20.48 15.34
CA PRO A 193 -8.60 -20.40 16.74
C PRO A 193 -7.84 -21.64 17.19
N PHE A 194 -6.82 -21.46 18.04
CA PHE A 194 -6.00 -22.56 18.59
C PHE A 194 -6.80 -23.49 19.49
N ASP A 195 -7.68 -22.94 20.33
CA ASP A 195 -8.47 -23.69 21.32
C ASP A 195 -9.93 -23.90 20.87
N SER A 196 -10.18 -24.09 19.57
CA SER A 196 -11.56 -24.26 19.07
C SER A 196 -12.34 -25.42 19.69
N LEU A 197 -11.66 -26.42 20.25
CA LEU A 197 -12.29 -27.57 20.89
C LEU A 197 -12.74 -27.34 22.35
N GLN A 198 -12.22 -26.34 23.05
CA GLN A 198 -12.61 -26.03 24.42
C GLN A 198 -13.78 -25.04 24.48
N SER A 199 -13.84 -24.06 23.56
CA SER A 199 -14.91 -23.07 23.57
C SER A 199 -16.30 -23.66 23.27
N ASP A 200 -16.37 -24.76 22.53
CA ASP A 200 -17.65 -25.41 22.20
C ASP A 200 -18.24 -26.18 23.43
N LYS A 201 -17.41 -26.60 24.37
CA LYS A 201 -17.87 -27.26 25.60
C LYS A 201 -18.36 -26.27 26.66
N GLU A 202 -17.73 -25.09 26.73
CA GLU A 202 -18.11 -24.03 27.69
C GLU A 202 -19.37 -23.29 27.23
N ALA A 203 -19.53 -23.02 25.91
CA ALA A 203 -20.72 -22.39 25.36
C ALA A 203 -21.99 -23.23 25.50
N LEU A 204 -21.86 -24.57 25.51
CA LEU A 204 -22.97 -25.48 25.73
C LEU A 204 -23.35 -25.62 27.24
N GLN A 205 -22.44 -25.30 28.15
CA GLN A 205 -22.72 -25.37 29.60
C GLN A 205 -23.31 -24.09 30.17
N GLU A 206 -23.09 -22.93 29.56
CA GLU A 206 -23.54 -21.61 30.10
C GLU A 206 -24.93 -21.17 29.64
N GLY A 207 -25.68 -21.92 28.83
CA GLY A 207 -27.08 -21.62 28.52
C GLY A 207 -27.41 -20.18 28.04
N ARG A 208 -26.39 -19.39 27.69
CA ARG A 208 -26.55 -18.03 27.17
C ARG A 208 -26.66 -18.10 25.67
N GLY A 209 -27.89 -17.92 25.18
CA GLY A 209 -28.18 -17.68 23.77
C GLY A 209 -27.51 -16.41 23.22
N ALA A 210 -26.19 -16.41 23.18
CA ALA A 210 -25.45 -15.43 22.39
C ALA A 210 -25.72 -15.77 20.92
N ALA A 211 -26.41 -14.89 20.21
CA ALA A 211 -26.60 -14.98 18.78
C ALA A 211 -25.26 -15.29 18.13
N ILE A 212 -25.18 -16.37 17.33
CA ILE A 212 -23.96 -16.78 16.62
C ILE A 212 -23.57 -15.61 15.71
N LYS A 213 -22.64 -14.78 16.17
CA LYS A 213 -22.18 -13.56 15.48
C LYS A 213 -21.37 -13.90 14.23
N TYR A 214 -20.79 -15.11 14.17
CA TYR A 214 -19.85 -15.52 13.13
C TYR A 214 -20.22 -16.86 12.52
N ARG A 215 -20.07 -16.99 11.21
CA ARG A 215 -20.27 -18.25 10.48
C ARG A 215 -19.04 -19.14 10.68
N ARG A 216 -19.26 -20.40 11.08
CA ARG A 216 -18.20 -21.43 11.19
C ARG A 216 -18.23 -22.34 9.98
N THR A 217 -17.06 -22.79 9.55
CA THR A 217 -16.89 -23.82 8.53
C THR A 217 -16.74 -25.20 9.17
N PRO A 218 -17.01 -26.31 8.44
CA PRO A 218 -16.88 -27.67 8.99
C PRO A 218 -15.47 -28.02 9.48
N ASP A 219 -14.44 -27.39 8.95
CA ASP A 219 -13.03 -27.57 9.31
C ASP A 219 -12.54 -26.61 10.43
N GLY A 220 -13.49 -25.97 11.13
CA GLY A 220 -13.23 -25.18 12.33
C GLY A 220 -12.87 -23.72 12.11
N TYR A 221 -12.81 -23.26 10.87
CA TYR A 221 -12.56 -21.83 10.60
C TYR A 221 -13.79 -20.98 10.90
N ILE A 222 -13.53 -19.75 11.30
CA ILE A 222 -14.54 -18.74 11.60
C ILE A 222 -14.41 -17.61 10.58
N GLN A 223 -15.49 -17.31 9.87
CA GLN A 223 -15.52 -16.20 8.92
C GLN A 223 -15.58 -14.86 9.66
N ILE A 224 -14.60 -13.99 9.40
CA ILE A 224 -14.47 -12.67 10.04
C ILE A 224 -14.57 -11.50 9.06
N GLY A 225 -14.56 -11.77 7.76
CA GLY A 225 -14.65 -10.74 6.74
C GLY A 225 -14.80 -11.31 5.34
N SER A 226 -14.87 -10.41 4.37
CA SER A 226 -14.92 -10.75 2.95
C SER A 226 -14.29 -9.64 2.09
N PHE A 227 -13.88 -10.00 0.88
CA PHE A 227 -13.39 -9.03 -0.09
C PHE A 227 -14.53 -8.19 -0.66
N SER A 228 -14.34 -6.88 -0.70
CA SER A 228 -15.19 -5.93 -1.39
C SER A 228 -14.33 -5.03 -2.27
N LYS A 229 -14.62 -4.97 -3.56
CA LYS A 229 -13.88 -4.16 -4.54
C LYS A 229 -12.35 -4.41 -4.52
N GLY A 230 -11.95 -5.65 -4.25
CA GLY A 230 -10.55 -6.06 -4.19
C GLY A 230 -9.82 -5.75 -2.87
N VAL A 231 -10.55 -5.40 -1.82
CA VAL A 231 -9.98 -5.13 -0.49
C VAL A 231 -10.74 -5.92 0.57
N ALA A 232 -10.03 -6.50 1.52
CA ALA A 232 -10.59 -7.03 2.75
C ALA A 232 -9.79 -6.49 3.94
N GLU A 233 -10.45 -5.87 4.90
CA GLU A 233 -9.84 -5.33 6.11
C GLU A 233 -10.77 -5.53 7.30
N GLY A 234 -10.20 -5.61 8.48
CA GLY A 234 -10.96 -5.73 9.71
C GLY A 234 -10.08 -5.89 10.93
N GLU A 235 -10.73 -5.75 12.08
CA GLU A 235 -10.18 -6.10 13.38
C GLU A 235 -10.59 -7.52 13.72
N VAL A 236 -9.73 -8.23 14.44
CA VAL A 236 -10.01 -9.58 14.92
C VAL A 236 -10.57 -9.50 16.33
N ASP A 237 -11.73 -10.13 16.55
CA ASP A 237 -12.37 -10.15 17.87
C ASP A 237 -11.42 -10.83 18.88
N PRO A 238 -11.03 -10.13 19.96
CA PRO A 238 -10.12 -10.69 20.97
C PRO A 238 -10.63 -11.97 21.63
N SER A 239 -11.94 -12.22 21.59
CA SER A 239 -12.58 -13.42 22.15
C SER A 239 -12.15 -14.73 21.46
N PHE A 240 -11.63 -14.66 20.23
CA PHE A 240 -11.09 -15.85 19.54
C PHE A 240 -9.78 -16.36 20.15
N GLY A 241 -9.14 -15.56 21.02
CA GLY A 241 -7.86 -15.95 21.61
C GLY A 241 -6.72 -16.03 20.59
N PRO A 242 -5.71 -16.89 20.84
CA PRO A 242 -4.64 -17.13 19.88
C PRO A 242 -5.16 -17.86 18.63
N LEU A 243 -4.68 -17.47 17.46
CA LEU A 243 -5.02 -18.04 16.17
C LEU A 243 -3.89 -18.94 15.65
N GLU A 244 -4.24 -20.08 15.06
CA GLU A 244 -3.30 -20.93 14.31
C GLU A 244 -3.09 -20.44 12.89
N ALA A 245 -4.15 -19.94 12.24
CA ALA A 245 -4.10 -19.58 10.84
C ALA A 245 -5.11 -18.49 10.47
N ILE A 246 -4.80 -17.80 9.37
CA ILE A 246 -5.75 -17.02 8.58
C ILE A 246 -5.85 -17.66 7.20
N ARG A 247 -7.06 -17.75 6.67
CA ARG A 247 -7.35 -18.28 5.34
C ARG A 247 -8.21 -17.30 4.54
N LEU A 248 -7.86 -17.11 3.28
CA LEU A 248 -8.72 -16.51 2.26
C LEU A 248 -9.36 -17.67 1.50
N SER A 249 -10.68 -17.80 1.56
CA SER A 249 -11.43 -18.91 0.96
C SER A 249 -12.28 -18.41 -0.18
N ILE A 250 -12.08 -18.95 -1.38
CA ILE A 250 -12.76 -18.56 -2.60
C ILE A 250 -14.05 -19.34 -2.71
N GLN A 251 -15.18 -18.61 -2.80
CA GLN A 251 -16.51 -19.20 -2.69
C GLN A 251 -17.12 -19.56 -4.05
N THR A 252 -16.63 -18.95 -5.13
CA THR A 252 -17.14 -19.16 -6.51
C THR A 252 -16.02 -19.14 -7.52
N ASP A 253 -16.23 -19.82 -8.64
CA ASP A 253 -15.32 -19.74 -9.80
C ASP A 253 -15.21 -18.29 -10.26
N SER A 254 -14.00 -17.92 -10.72
CA SER A 254 -13.75 -16.61 -11.30
C SER A 254 -13.17 -16.76 -12.71
N PRO A 255 -13.65 -15.97 -13.68
CA PRO A 255 -13.13 -16.01 -15.04
C PRO A 255 -11.80 -15.27 -15.21
N VAL A 256 -11.35 -14.54 -14.18
CA VAL A 256 -10.13 -13.73 -14.23
C VAL A 256 -9.05 -14.31 -13.34
N TRP A 257 -7.80 -14.03 -13.66
CA TRP A 257 -6.67 -14.32 -12.79
C TRP A 257 -6.76 -13.51 -11.50
N ILE A 258 -5.93 -13.83 -10.52
CA ILE A 258 -5.91 -13.08 -9.30
C ILE A 258 -4.51 -12.57 -8.97
N ILE A 259 -4.47 -11.35 -8.46
CA ILE A 259 -3.30 -10.76 -7.84
C ILE A 259 -3.63 -10.46 -6.38
N LEU A 260 -2.76 -10.91 -5.47
CA LEU A 260 -2.76 -10.44 -4.08
C LEU A 260 -1.55 -9.53 -3.90
N SER A 261 -1.80 -8.23 -3.90
CA SER A 261 -0.76 -7.20 -3.97
C SER A 261 -0.31 -6.68 -2.60
N GLU A 262 -1.13 -6.84 -1.56
CA GLU A 262 -0.75 -6.47 -0.20
C GLU A 262 -1.31 -7.46 0.81
N ILE A 263 -0.43 -7.91 1.70
CA ILE A 263 -0.74 -8.75 2.85
C ILE A 263 -0.24 -8.04 4.09
N PHE A 264 -1.14 -7.70 4.99
CA PHE A 264 -0.83 -7.06 6.25
C PHE A 264 -1.57 -7.75 7.38
N ILE A 265 -0.83 -8.35 8.28
CA ILE A 265 -1.35 -9.05 9.47
C ILE A 265 -0.62 -8.47 10.68
N LYS A 266 -1.34 -7.75 11.55
CA LYS A 266 -0.78 -7.15 12.76
C LYS A 266 -1.11 -8.03 13.96
N LYS A 267 -0.07 -8.52 14.66
CA LYS A 267 -0.24 -9.17 15.95
C LYS A 267 -0.64 -8.15 17.03
N ALA A 268 -1.44 -8.57 17.98
CA ALA A 268 -1.68 -7.80 19.20
C ALA A 268 -0.38 -7.73 20.03
N GLU A 269 -0.17 -6.60 20.68
CA GLU A 269 0.94 -6.40 21.62
C GLU A 269 0.79 -7.22 22.90
#